data_610177906de0200dbeddaa645a0dcac0
#
_entry.id   610177906de0200dbeddaa645a0dcac0
#
_cell.length_a   1.000
_cell.length_b   1.000
_cell.length_c   1.000
_cell.angle_alpha   90.00
_cell.angle_beta   90.00
_cell.angle_gamma   90.00
#
_symmetry.space_group_name_H-M   'P 1'
#
loop_
_entity.id
_entity.type
_entity.pdbx_description
1 polymer ?
#
loop_
_entity_poly.entity_id
_entity_poly.type
_entity_poly.pdbx_seq_one_letter_code
_entity_poly.pdbx_strand_id
1 'polypeptide(L)'
;EIGVDLLRDDDFEEEPDVEDLKEVENLKLDEITDTSYEGINVDDPVRMYLREIGRIPLLTYEQELDLAKRILEDDEEAKQKLAESNLRLVVSIAKKYVGRGMLFLDLIQEGNMGLIKAVEKFDYTKGFKFSTYATWWIRQAITRAIADQARTIRIPVHMVETINKLIRTSRHLLQQLGREPTPEEIAKEMEIPVE
;
A
#
# COMPACT_ATOMS: atom_id res chain seq x y z
N GLU A 1 -23.62 -10.61 28.26
CA GLU A 1 -22.19 -10.57 27.92
C GLU A 1 -22.11 -10.54 26.40
N ILE A 2 -21.93 -9.33 25.84
CA ILE A 2 -21.67 -9.14 24.42
C ILE A 2 -20.17 -9.38 24.27
N GLY A 3 -19.80 -10.56 23.77
CA GLY A 3 -18.42 -10.85 23.39
C GLY A 3 -18.03 -9.94 22.23
N VAL A 4 -17.34 -8.84 22.55
CA VAL A 4 -16.61 -8.06 21.57
C VAL A 4 -15.33 -8.84 21.32
N ASP A 5 -15.30 -9.63 20.24
CA ASP A 5 -14.04 -10.13 19.70
C ASP A 5 -13.23 -8.89 19.28
N LEU A 6 -12.26 -8.54 20.10
CA LEU A 6 -11.20 -7.64 19.73
C LEU A 6 -10.36 -8.39 18.68
N LEU A 7 -10.64 -8.11 17.41
CA LEU A 7 -9.73 -8.51 16.33
C LEU A 7 -8.35 -7.98 16.71
N ARG A 8 -7.43 -8.90 16.95
CA ARG A 8 -6.05 -8.58 17.26
C ARG A 8 -5.43 -7.92 16.04
N ASP A 9 -4.56 -6.96 16.27
CA ASP A 9 -3.76 -6.29 15.22
C ASP A 9 -2.93 -7.29 14.37
N ASP A 10 -2.81 -8.53 14.83
CA ASP A 10 -2.04 -9.61 14.20
C ASP A 10 -2.72 -10.20 12.93
N ASP A 11 -4.04 -10.05 12.77
CA ASP A 11 -4.77 -10.62 11.61
C ASP A 11 -4.49 -9.88 10.28
N PHE A 12 -3.68 -8.81 10.30
CA PHE A 12 -3.31 -8.02 9.13
C PHE A 12 -1.82 -8.07 8.77
N GLU A 13 -1.07 -9.00 9.36
CA GLU A 13 0.35 -9.22 9.06
C GLU A 13 0.58 -10.40 8.10
N GLU A 14 -0.41 -10.73 7.28
CA GLU A 14 -0.21 -11.72 6.21
C GLU A 14 0.89 -11.23 5.27
N GLU A 15 1.94 -12.02 5.17
CA GLU A 15 2.99 -11.77 4.19
C GLU A 15 2.42 -11.98 2.78
N PRO A 16 2.85 -11.18 1.78
CA PRO A 16 2.41 -11.38 0.41
C PRO A 16 2.77 -12.77 -0.08
N ASP A 17 1.81 -13.42 -0.70
CA ASP A 17 2.07 -14.69 -1.37
C ASP A 17 2.77 -14.47 -2.73
N VAL A 18 3.16 -15.57 -3.38
CA VAL A 18 3.87 -15.52 -4.68
C VAL A 18 2.98 -14.95 -5.79
N GLU A 19 1.64 -15.08 -5.66
CA GLU A 19 0.69 -14.56 -6.66
C GLU A 19 0.56 -13.05 -6.51
N ASP A 20 0.46 -12.53 -5.29
CA ASP A 20 0.46 -11.10 -4.98
C ASP A 20 1.72 -10.40 -5.51
N LEU A 21 2.88 -11.02 -5.30
CA LEU A 21 4.15 -10.46 -5.77
C LEU A 21 4.26 -10.44 -7.30
N LYS A 22 3.73 -11.46 -7.99
CA LYS A 22 3.68 -11.49 -9.45
C LYS A 22 2.71 -10.44 -10.00
N GLU A 23 1.57 -10.21 -9.34
CA GLU A 23 0.65 -9.15 -9.72
C GLU A 23 1.31 -7.78 -9.63
N VAL A 24 2.07 -7.54 -8.58
CA VAL A 24 2.84 -6.29 -8.41
C VAL A 24 3.95 -6.16 -9.45
N GLU A 25 4.65 -7.24 -9.78
CA GLU A 25 5.73 -7.25 -10.79
C GLU A 25 5.19 -6.93 -12.20
N ASN A 26 3.98 -7.39 -12.52
CA ASN A 26 3.30 -7.08 -13.78
C ASN A 26 2.80 -5.62 -13.86
N LEU A 27 2.66 -4.93 -12.71
CA LEU A 27 2.45 -3.49 -12.70
C LEU A 27 3.77 -2.85 -13.16
N LYS A 28 3.77 -2.15 -14.29
CA LYS A 28 4.97 -1.49 -14.84
C LYS A 28 5.60 -0.57 -13.79
N LEU A 29 6.59 -1.10 -13.04
CA LEU A 29 7.32 -0.34 -12.03
C LEU A 29 8.00 0.90 -12.63
N ASP A 30 8.34 0.86 -13.91
CA ASP A 30 8.96 1.98 -14.64
C ASP A 30 8.07 3.24 -14.69
N GLU A 31 6.73 3.06 -14.65
CA GLU A 31 5.78 4.18 -14.54
C GLU A 31 5.71 4.76 -13.11
N ILE A 32 6.20 4.03 -12.11
CA ILE A 32 6.18 4.43 -10.71
C ILE A 32 7.33 5.39 -10.39
N THR A 33 8.44 5.32 -11.13
CA THR A 33 9.64 6.12 -10.89
C THR A 33 9.61 7.51 -11.51
N ASP A 34 8.54 7.85 -12.27
CA ASP A 34 8.37 9.20 -12.80
C ASP A 34 8.11 10.21 -11.67
N THR A 35 9.15 10.96 -11.34
CA THR A 35 9.18 11.98 -10.28
C THR A 35 8.58 13.32 -10.70
N SER A 36 7.84 13.38 -11.80
CA SER A 36 7.12 14.60 -12.18
C SER A 36 5.96 14.85 -11.19
N TYR A 37 6.13 15.85 -10.36
CA TYR A 37 5.11 16.31 -9.38
C TYR A 37 4.12 17.30 -9.99
N GLU A 38 4.00 17.33 -11.31
CA GLU A 38 3.09 18.19 -12.03
C GLU A 38 1.63 17.86 -11.70
N GLY A 39 0.89 18.84 -11.22
CA GLY A 39 -0.53 18.74 -10.91
C GLY A 39 -0.90 18.43 -9.46
N ILE A 40 0.06 18.23 -8.55
CA ILE A 40 -0.21 18.17 -7.11
C ILE A 40 0.06 19.58 -6.52
N ASN A 41 -0.93 20.10 -5.78
CA ASN A 41 -0.71 21.32 -5.00
C ASN A 41 0.18 20.95 -3.80
N VAL A 42 1.49 21.20 -3.96
CA VAL A 42 2.53 20.74 -3.03
C VAL A 42 2.89 21.90 -2.11
N ASP A 43 2.56 21.77 -0.84
CA ASP A 43 2.94 22.70 0.22
C ASP A 43 4.47 22.74 0.42
N ASP A 44 4.99 23.83 0.97
CA ASP A 44 6.43 24.00 1.22
C ASP A 44 7.08 22.86 2.00
N PRO A 45 6.46 22.28 3.05
CA PRO A 45 7.02 21.11 3.77
C PRO A 45 7.20 19.88 2.88
N VAL A 46 6.26 19.64 1.97
CA VAL A 46 6.33 18.52 1.01
C VAL A 46 7.51 18.71 0.07
N ARG A 47 7.67 19.93 -0.47
CA ARG A 47 8.79 20.25 -1.37
C ARG A 47 10.14 20.07 -0.69
N MET A 48 10.24 20.47 0.58
CA MET A 48 11.46 20.28 1.35
C MET A 48 11.78 18.80 1.51
N TYR A 49 10.82 17.99 1.91
CA TYR A 49 10.97 16.53 2.01
C TYR A 49 11.39 15.88 0.69
N LEU A 50 10.71 16.21 -0.41
CA LEU A 50 11.03 15.68 -1.73
C LEU A 50 12.44 16.06 -2.19
N ARG A 51 12.91 17.27 -1.86
CA ARG A 51 14.27 17.72 -2.15
C ARG A 51 15.32 16.93 -1.35
N GLU A 52 15.01 16.58 -0.11
CA GLU A 52 15.93 15.79 0.74
C GLU A 52 16.07 14.36 0.24
N ILE A 53 14.96 13.66 0.03
CA ILE A 53 15.00 12.28 -0.48
C ILE A 53 15.60 12.19 -1.89
N GLY A 54 15.47 13.25 -2.70
CA GLY A 54 16.05 13.32 -4.04
C GLY A 54 17.59 13.33 -4.06
N ARG A 55 18.24 13.65 -2.94
CA ARG A 55 19.72 13.64 -2.82
C ARG A 55 20.29 12.25 -2.57
N ILE A 56 19.45 11.32 -2.13
CA ILE A 56 19.89 9.95 -1.81
C ILE A 56 20.05 9.18 -3.11
N PRO A 57 21.23 8.56 -3.37
CA PRO A 57 21.44 7.80 -4.58
C PRO A 57 20.61 6.52 -4.60
N LEU A 58 20.17 6.13 -5.79
CA LEU A 58 19.51 4.84 -5.99
C LEU A 58 20.53 3.70 -5.85
N LEU A 59 20.07 2.58 -5.31
CA LEU A 59 20.89 1.37 -5.18
C LEU A 59 20.92 0.59 -6.50
N THR A 60 22.06 -0.07 -6.76
CA THR A 60 22.13 -1.12 -7.77
C THR A 60 21.63 -2.44 -7.20
N TYR A 61 21.27 -3.39 -8.07
CA TYR A 61 20.82 -4.72 -7.61
C TYR A 61 21.86 -5.43 -6.72
N GLU A 62 23.15 -5.28 -7.03
CA GLU A 62 24.24 -5.86 -6.22
C GLU A 62 24.29 -5.25 -4.83
N GLN A 63 24.08 -3.94 -4.73
CA GLN A 63 24.02 -3.22 -3.44
C GLN A 63 22.77 -3.60 -2.63
N GLU A 64 21.61 -3.77 -3.27
CA GLU A 64 20.42 -4.27 -2.60
C GLU A 64 20.66 -5.67 -2.00
N LEU A 65 21.29 -6.55 -2.75
CA LEU A 65 21.59 -7.90 -2.31
C LEU A 65 22.60 -7.92 -1.14
N ASP A 66 23.63 -7.07 -1.21
CA ASP A 66 24.62 -6.93 -0.11
C ASP A 66 23.95 -6.42 1.17
N LEU A 67 23.14 -5.36 1.06
CA LEU A 67 22.39 -4.85 2.19
C LEU A 67 21.42 -5.89 2.76
N ALA A 68 20.71 -6.63 1.90
CA ALA A 68 19.79 -7.68 2.35
C ALA A 68 20.50 -8.80 3.14
N LYS A 69 21.72 -9.16 2.76
CA LYS A 69 22.53 -10.11 3.54
C LYS A 69 22.92 -9.56 4.91
N ARG A 70 23.36 -8.31 4.97
CA ARG A 70 23.73 -7.64 6.23
C ARG A 70 22.54 -7.46 7.16
N ILE A 71 21.33 -7.26 6.61
CA ILE A 71 20.09 -7.17 7.40
C ILE A 71 19.80 -8.49 8.13
N LEU A 72 20.09 -9.65 7.54
CA LEU A 72 19.97 -10.95 8.20
C LEU A 72 20.95 -11.11 9.39
N GLU A 73 22.05 -10.35 9.41
CA GLU A 73 23.01 -10.27 10.50
C GLU A 73 22.63 -9.19 11.52
N ASP A 74 21.41 -8.66 11.42
CA ASP A 74 20.84 -7.62 12.31
C ASP A 74 21.57 -6.28 12.27
N ASP A 75 22.11 -5.91 11.10
CA ASP A 75 22.80 -4.65 10.85
C ASP A 75 21.80 -3.50 10.64
N GLU A 76 21.65 -2.64 11.68
CA GLU A 76 20.74 -1.49 11.65
C GLU A 76 21.15 -0.43 10.60
N GLU A 77 22.44 -0.24 10.33
CA GLU A 77 22.89 0.69 9.30
C GLU A 77 22.47 0.22 7.90
N ALA A 78 22.48 -1.10 7.68
CA ALA A 78 22.01 -1.68 6.42
C ALA A 78 20.49 -1.50 6.26
N LYS A 79 19.70 -1.70 7.33
CA LYS A 79 18.25 -1.46 7.35
C LYS A 79 17.94 -0.01 7.00
N GLN A 80 18.60 0.93 7.67
CA GLN A 80 18.42 2.36 7.44
C GLN A 80 18.77 2.74 6.00
N LYS A 81 19.91 2.29 5.48
CA LYS A 81 20.36 2.61 4.13
C LYS A 81 19.43 2.06 3.05
N LEU A 82 18.92 0.83 3.23
CA LEU A 82 17.95 0.24 2.30
C LEU A 82 16.62 1.02 2.32
N ALA A 83 16.13 1.42 3.50
CA ALA A 83 14.93 2.23 3.62
C ALA A 83 15.11 3.62 2.98
N GLU A 84 16.17 4.36 3.31
CA GLU A 84 16.42 5.71 2.80
C GLU A 84 16.49 5.75 1.26
N SER A 85 17.16 4.79 0.65
CA SER A 85 17.31 4.73 -0.81
C SER A 85 16.00 4.40 -1.54
N ASN A 86 14.98 3.91 -0.83
CA ASN A 86 13.67 3.56 -1.37
C ASN A 86 12.53 4.52 -0.99
N LEU A 87 12.82 5.64 -0.31
CA LEU A 87 11.80 6.66 0.02
C LEU A 87 11.10 7.24 -1.22
N ARG A 88 11.81 7.36 -2.33
CA ARG A 88 11.26 7.82 -3.61
C ARG A 88 10.18 6.86 -4.15
N LEU A 89 10.34 5.55 -3.93
CA LEU A 89 9.33 4.55 -4.28
C LEU A 89 8.03 4.80 -3.49
N VAL A 90 8.13 5.08 -2.19
CA VAL A 90 6.96 5.40 -1.35
C VAL A 90 6.19 6.59 -1.91
N VAL A 91 6.89 7.67 -2.25
CA VAL A 91 6.26 8.89 -2.80
C VAL A 91 5.54 8.61 -4.12
N SER A 92 6.14 7.82 -5.01
CA SER A 92 5.54 7.46 -6.30
C SER A 92 4.26 6.65 -6.14
N ILE A 93 4.21 5.77 -5.14
CA ILE A 93 3.01 4.99 -4.81
C ILE A 93 1.96 5.89 -4.13
N ALA A 94 2.34 6.67 -3.12
CA ALA A 94 1.44 7.57 -2.38
C ALA A 94 0.74 8.58 -3.30
N LYS A 95 1.41 9.06 -4.35
CA LYS A 95 0.85 9.94 -5.38
C LYS A 95 -0.46 9.40 -5.98
N LYS A 96 -0.58 8.09 -6.17
CA LYS A 96 -1.78 7.44 -6.74
C LYS A 96 -2.99 7.45 -5.79
N TYR A 97 -2.78 7.77 -4.52
CA TYR A 97 -3.80 7.79 -3.48
C TYR A 97 -4.20 9.21 -3.04
N VAL A 98 -3.63 10.24 -3.64
CA VAL A 98 -4.01 11.64 -3.38
C VAL A 98 -5.50 11.87 -3.69
N GLY A 99 -6.16 12.70 -2.86
CA GLY A 99 -7.59 13.01 -3.02
C GLY A 99 -8.55 11.99 -2.41
N ARG A 100 -8.04 10.99 -1.65
CA ARG A 100 -8.87 9.97 -0.99
C ARG A 100 -9.18 10.26 0.49
N GLY A 101 -9.06 11.52 0.93
CA GLY A 101 -9.44 11.96 2.28
C GLY A 101 -8.28 12.07 3.27
N MET A 102 -7.03 11.84 2.83
CA MET A 102 -5.81 12.06 3.62
C MET A 102 -4.89 13.07 2.93
N LEU A 103 -4.10 13.80 3.72
CA LEU A 103 -3.07 14.69 3.21
C LEU A 103 -1.94 13.88 2.56
N PHE A 104 -1.28 14.47 1.57
CA PHE A 104 -0.22 13.77 0.83
C PHE A 104 0.97 13.38 1.73
N LEU A 105 1.36 14.24 2.67
CA LEU A 105 2.41 13.90 3.65
C LEU A 105 2.01 12.73 4.55
N ASP A 106 0.75 12.66 4.98
CA ASP A 106 0.28 11.57 5.82
C ASP A 106 0.31 10.24 5.05
N LEU A 107 -0.11 10.26 3.77
CA LEU A 107 0.00 9.09 2.90
C LEU A 107 1.46 8.62 2.74
N ILE A 108 2.40 9.57 2.62
CA ILE A 108 3.84 9.24 2.55
C ILE A 108 4.30 8.61 3.86
N GLN A 109 3.92 9.15 5.02
CA GLN A 109 4.35 8.62 6.31
C GLN A 109 3.79 7.21 6.57
N GLU A 110 2.53 6.98 6.27
CA GLU A 110 1.94 5.64 6.35
C GLU A 110 2.63 4.67 5.37
N GLY A 111 2.96 5.14 4.17
CA GLY A 111 3.76 4.37 3.21
C GLY A 111 5.18 4.07 3.71
N ASN A 112 5.82 5.02 4.42
CA ASN A 112 7.14 4.82 5.04
C ASN A 112 7.08 3.74 6.13
N MET A 113 5.99 3.67 6.92
CA MET A 113 5.78 2.59 7.88
C MET A 113 5.69 1.23 7.18
N GLY A 114 5.00 1.17 6.04
CA GLY A 114 4.97 -0.02 5.19
C GLY A 114 6.36 -0.39 4.64
N LEU A 115 7.15 0.60 4.21
CA LEU A 115 8.53 0.38 3.74
C LEU A 115 9.43 -0.19 4.84
N ILE A 116 9.36 0.32 6.07
CA ILE A 116 10.14 -0.19 7.21
C ILE A 116 9.80 -1.67 7.46
N LYS A 117 8.51 -2.03 7.50
CA LYS A 117 8.09 -3.44 7.62
C LYS A 117 8.62 -4.30 6.47
N ALA A 118 8.63 -3.78 5.25
CA ALA A 118 9.20 -4.48 4.11
C ALA A 118 10.71 -4.73 4.27
N VAL A 119 11.47 -3.78 4.78
CA VAL A 119 12.91 -3.92 5.04
C VAL A 119 13.18 -5.01 6.08
N GLU A 120 12.38 -5.04 7.16
CA GLU A 120 12.52 -6.03 8.24
C GLU A 120 12.22 -7.46 7.81
N LYS A 121 11.24 -7.63 6.90
CA LYS A 121 10.72 -8.95 6.47
C LYS A 121 11.27 -9.39 5.10
N PHE A 122 12.15 -8.63 4.47
CA PHE A 122 12.63 -8.94 3.13
C PHE A 122 13.52 -10.16 3.10
N ASP A 123 13.14 -11.14 2.28
CA ASP A 123 13.90 -12.36 2.02
C ASP A 123 14.39 -12.38 0.55
N TYR A 124 15.67 -12.11 0.37
CA TYR A 124 16.31 -12.10 -0.95
C TYR A 124 16.36 -13.50 -1.60
N THR A 125 16.20 -14.59 -0.84
CA THR A 125 16.24 -15.96 -1.37
C THR A 125 15.03 -16.30 -2.23
N LYS A 126 13.93 -15.57 -2.08
CA LYS A 126 12.70 -15.71 -2.88
C LYS A 126 12.86 -15.23 -4.33
N GLY A 127 13.98 -14.58 -4.68
CA GLY A 127 14.34 -14.20 -6.07
C GLY A 127 13.62 -12.97 -6.61
N PHE A 128 12.79 -12.29 -5.83
CA PHE A 128 12.14 -11.04 -6.21
C PHE A 128 13.02 -9.83 -5.88
N LYS A 129 12.86 -8.73 -6.65
CA LYS A 129 13.49 -7.46 -6.32
C LYS A 129 12.86 -6.88 -5.04
N PHE A 130 13.67 -6.16 -4.26
CA PHE A 130 13.17 -5.48 -3.07
C PHE A 130 11.99 -4.55 -3.40
N SER A 131 12.06 -3.81 -4.51
CA SER A 131 11.00 -2.90 -4.93
C SER A 131 9.64 -3.58 -5.14
N THR A 132 9.61 -4.83 -5.65
CA THR A 132 8.38 -5.61 -5.82
C THR A 132 7.75 -5.92 -4.47
N TYR A 133 8.55 -6.45 -3.53
CA TYR A 133 8.11 -6.77 -2.18
C TYR A 133 7.68 -5.53 -1.39
N ALA A 134 8.49 -4.47 -1.42
CA ALA A 134 8.18 -3.21 -0.75
C ALA A 134 6.92 -2.54 -1.29
N THR A 135 6.66 -2.61 -2.60
CA THR A 135 5.45 -2.05 -3.20
C THR A 135 4.17 -2.63 -2.58
N TRP A 136 4.15 -3.93 -2.30
CA TRP A 136 3.01 -4.57 -1.65
C TRP A 136 2.78 -4.01 -0.23
N TRP A 137 3.82 -3.97 0.59
CA TRP A 137 3.73 -3.44 1.96
C TRP A 137 3.35 -1.97 2.03
N ILE A 138 3.92 -1.15 1.13
CA ILE A 138 3.61 0.28 1.02
C ILE A 138 2.14 0.47 0.65
N ARG A 139 1.64 -0.26 -0.36
CA ARG A 139 0.24 -0.20 -0.78
C ARG A 139 -0.70 -0.64 0.33
N GLN A 140 -0.38 -1.73 1.01
CA GLN A 140 -1.16 -2.25 2.14
C GLN A 140 -1.26 -1.21 3.26
N ALA A 141 -0.12 -0.62 3.68
CA ALA A 141 -0.10 0.40 4.73
C ALA A 141 -0.94 1.63 4.35
N ILE A 142 -0.77 2.17 3.15
CA ILE A 142 -1.52 3.34 2.67
C ILE A 142 -3.02 3.02 2.58
N THR A 143 -3.40 1.88 2.02
CA THR A 143 -4.81 1.51 1.85
C THR A 143 -5.50 1.33 3.20
N ARG A 144 -4.81 0.68 4.15
CA ARG A 144 -5.30 0.52 5.53
C ARG A 144 -5.46 1.86 6.24
N ALA A 145 -4.46 2.75 6.13
CA ALA A 145 -4.55 4.08 6.73
C ALA A 145 -5.72 4.90 6.16
N ILE A 146 -5.94 4.86 4.85
CA ILE A 146 -7.11 5.50 4.23
C ILE A 146 -8.42 4.93 4.78
N ALA A 147 -8.53 3.60 4.89
CA ALA A 147 -9.73 2.97 5.41
C ALA A 147 -10.03 3.38 6.85
N ASP A 148 -8.99 3.54 7.66
CA ASP A 148 -9.09 3.79 9.10
C ASP A 148 -9.18 5.28 9.47
N GLN A 149 -8.54 6.17 8.71
CA GLN A 149 -8.34 7.58 9.10
C GLN A 149 -8.98 8.60 8.14
N ALA A 150 -9.34 8.22 6.90
CA ALA A 150 -9.83 9.20 5.92
C ALA A 150 -11.22 9.77 6.23
N ARG A 151 -11.97 9.18 7.15
CA ARG A 151 -13.34 9.58 7.48
C ARG A 151 -13.40 10.28 8.84
N THR A 152 -14.06 11.43 8.91
CA THR A 152 -14.33 12.15 10.18
C THR A 152 -15.05 11.27 11.19
N ILE A 153 -16.04 10.49 10.73
CA ILE A 153 -16.68 9.44 11.52
C ILE A 153 -16.04 8.12 11.11
N ARG A 154 -15.25 7.56 12.01
CA ARG A 154 -14.51 6.33 11.75
C ARG A 154 -15.45 5.15 11.49
N ILE A 155 -15.19 4.41 10.44
CA ILE A 155 -15.85 3.15 10.11
C ILE A 155 -14.82 2.03 10.25
N PRO A 156 -15.14 0.90 10.90
CA PRO A 156 -14.22 -0.24 10.99
C PRO A 156 -13.75 -0.72 9.60
N VAL A 157 -12.50 -1.17 9.51
CA VAL A 157 -11.86 -1.53 8.21
C VAL A 157 -12.66 -2.60 7.47
N HIS A 158 -13.14 -3.65 8.17
CA HIS A 158 -13.96 -4.70 7.55
C HIS A 158 -15.24 -4.18 6.91
N MET A 159 -15.84 -3.12 7.47
CA MET A 159 -17.02 -2.48 6.88
C MET A 159 -16.66 -1.67 5.63
N VAL A 160 -15.49 -1.03 5.62
CA VAL A 160 -14.98 -0.35 4.42
C VAL A 160 -14.72 -1.36 3.30
N GLU A 161 -14.18 -2.53 3.62
CA GLU A 161 -13.98 -3.63 2.66
C GLU A 161 -15.30 -4.15 2.10
N THR A 162 -16.30 -4.36 2.98
CA THR A 162 -17.64 -4.76 2.55
C THR A 162 -18.27 -3.73 1.61
N ILE A 163 -18.17 -2.43 1.94
CA ILE A 163 -18.65 -1.34 1.08
C ILE A 163 -17.93 -1.36 -0.28
N ASN A 164 -16.61 -1.54 -0.29
CA ASN A 164 -15.83 -1.61 -1.52
C ASN A 164 -16.21 -2.83 -2.38
N LYS A 165 -16.43 -3.99 -1.74
CA LYS A 165 -16.92 -5.20 -2.40
C LYS A 165 -18.29 -4.95 -3.03
N LEU A 166 -19.22 -4.34 -2.28
CA LEU A 166 -20.55 -3.98 -2.78
C LEU A 166 -20.49 -3.07 -4.02
N ILE A 167 -19.64 -2.03 -3.98
CA ILE A 167 -19.46 -1.11 -5.12
C ILE A 167 -18.90 -1.85 -6.34
N ARG A 168 -17.93 -2.75 -6.16
CA ARG A 168 -17.37 -3.55 -7.25
C ARG A 168 -18.41 -4.48 -7.86
N THR A 169 -19.14 -5.22 -7.01
CA THR A 169 -20.21 -6.15 -7.43
C THR A 169 -21.30 -5.40 -8.17
N SER A 170 -21.75 -4.25 -7.65
CA SER A 170 -22.76 -3.41 -8.31
C SER A 170 -22.30 -2.96 -9.72
N ARG A 171 -21.04 -2.52 -9.86
CA ARG A 171 -20.48 -2.15 -11.18
C ARG A 171 -20.38 -3.33 -12.12
N HIS A 172 -19.99 -4.49 -11.62
CA HIS A 172 -19.90 -5.71 -12.42
C HIS A 172 -21.28 -6.13 -12.94
N LEU A 173 -22.28 -6.16 -12.08
CA LEU A 173 -23.67 -6.47 -12.45
C LEU A 173 -24.24 -5.42 -13.42
N LEU A 174 -23.95 -4.14 -13.24
CA LEU A 174 -24.33 -3.08 -14.18
C LEU A 174 -23.80 -3.35 -15.60
N GLN A 175 -22.55 -3.80 -15.71
CA GLN A 175 -21.96 -4.15 -17.01
C GLN A 175 -22.58 -5.39 -17.62
N GLN A 176 -22.96 -6.38 -16.81
CA GLN A 176 -23.59 -7.61 -17.30
C GLN A 176 -25.05 -7.41 -17.69
N LEU A 177 -25.82 -6.69 -16.88
CA LEU A 177 -27.27 -6.53 -17.05
C LEU A 177 -27.64 -5.35 -17.96
N GLY A 178 -26.73 -4.40 -18.19
CA GLY A 178 -27.00 -3.17 -18.93
C GLY A 178 -27.96 -2.20 -18.21
N ARG A 179 -28.32 -2.47 -16.93
CA ARG A 179 -29.15 -1.66 -16.06
C ARG A 179 -28.64 -1.70 -14.62
N GLU A 180 -29.10 -0.78 -13.78
CA GLU A 180 -28.79 -0.83 -12.35
C GLU A 180 -29.28 -2.15 -11.72
N PRO A 181 -28.44 -2.86 -10.96
CA PRO A 181 -28.83 -4.09 -10.28
C PRO A 181 -29.77 -3.80 -9.11
N THR A 182 -30.71 -4.73 -8.84
CA THR A 182 -31.58 -4.65 -7.66
C THR A 182 -30.80 -5.08 -6.39
N PRO A 183 -31.26 -4.66 -5.18
CA PRO A 183 -30.64 -5.11 -3.93
C PRO A 183 -30.58 -6.64 -3.80
N GLU A 184 -31.61 -7.36 -4.28
CA GLU A 184 -31.66 -8.81 -4.25
C GLU A 184 -30.60 -9.46 -5.17
N GLU A 185 -30.36 -8.85 -6.34
CA GLU A 185 -29.31 -9.31 -7.27
C GLU A 185 -27.92 -9.11 -6.68
N ILE A 186 -27.68 -7.98 -6.04
CA ILE A 186 -26.41 -7.70 -5.35
C ILE A 186 -26.21 -8.65 -4.16
N ALA A 187 -27.24 -8.83 -3.34
CA ALA A 187 -27.19 -9.71 -2.17
C ALA A 187 -26.90 -11.16 -2.57
N LYS A 188 -27.49 -11.63 -3.67
CA LYS A 188 -27.25 -12.97 -4.20
C LYS A 188 -25.80 -13.15 -4.66
N GLU A 189 -25.23 -12.15 -5.37
CA GLU A 189 -23.86 -12.20 -5.87
C GLU A 189 -22.82 -12.08 -4.73
N MET A 190 -23.16 -11.33 -3.68
CA MET A 190 -22.31 -11.18 -2.50
C MET A 190 -22.47 -12.27 -1.45
N GLU A 191 -23.46 -13.16 -1.61
CA GLU A 191 -23.83 -14.22 -0.65
C GLU A 191 -24.17 -13.68 0.75
N ILE A 192 -24.84 -12.53 0.81
CA ILE A 192 -25.30 -11.89 2.06
C ILE A 192 -26.82 -11.69 2.05
N PRO A 193 -27.48 -11.63 3.22
CA PRO A 193 -28.91 -11.31 3.29
C PRO A 193 -29.18 -9.89 2.77
N VAL A 194 -30.40 -9.68 2.27
CA VAL A 194 -30.84 -8.40 1.68
C VAL A 194 -31.06 -7.31 2.75
N GLU A 195 -31.18 -7.67 4.05
CA GLU A 195 -31.43 -6.75 5.18
C GLU A 195 -30.14 -6.11 5.69
#